data_77fb04e9907758eeb2461a1d74002615
#
_entry.id   77fb04e9907758eeb2461a1d74002615
#
_cell.length_a   1.000
_cell.length_b   1.000
_cell.length_c   1.000
_cell.angle_alpha   90.00
_cell.angle_beta   90.00
_cell.angle_gamma   90.00
#
_symmetry.space_group_name_H-M   'P 1'
#
loop_
_entity.id
_entity.type
_entity.pdbx_description
1 polymer ?
#
loop_
_entity_poly.entity_id
_entity_poly.type
_entity_poly.pdbx_seq_one_letter_code
_entity_poly.pdbx_strand_id
1 'polypeptide(L)'
;MLSIRNTTIADVPLILDLIRGLAEYEREPNAVIATEADLIRDGFGPNPKYRCVIAEWDNRPAGFAFFFYNYSTWRGRPGLYLEDLFVLPEMRDKGIGKALLRHLARIAVRENCYGIRWMVLEWNEPALKFYERLGAEILGAWETMLITGPALTRLAASGEPPQNHVSPK
;
A
#
# COMPACT_ATOMS: atom_id res chain seq x y z
N MET A 1 18.32 -8.73 -16.80
CA MET A 1 18.75 -8.76 -15.37
C MET A 1 17.68 -8.07 -14.53
N LEU A 2 17.36 -8.58 -13.34
CA LEU A 2 16.39 -7.96 -12.42
C LEU A 2 17.04 -6.83 -11.63
N SER A 3 16.42 -5.65 -11.62
CA SER A 3 16.75 -4.52 -10.76
C SER A 3 15.50 -4.01 -10.03
N ILE A 4 15.69 -3.37 -8.87
CA ILE A 4 14.62 -2.70 -8.13
C ILE A 4 15.11 -1.30 -7.79
N ARG A 5 14.32 -0.30 -8.14
CA ARG A 5 14.63 1.11 -7.90
C ARG A 5 13.49 1.86 -7.24
N ASN A 6 13.82 2.92 -6.54
CA ASN A 6 12.83 3.88 -6.09
C ASN A 6 12.19 4.58 -7.29
N THR A 7 10.95 5.01 -7.11
CA THR A 7 10.22 5.81 -8.09
C THR A 7 10.62 7.27 -8.03
N THR A 8 10.44 7.95 -9.14
CA THR A 8 10.49 9.39 -9.31
C THR A 8 9.13 9.91 -9.77
N ILE A 9 8.94 11.21 -9.79
CA ILE A 9 7.69 11.82 -10.28
C ILE A 9 7.40 11.45 -11.74
N ALA A 10 8.42 11.19 -12.54
CA ALA A 10 8.27 10.76 -13.94
C ALA A 10 7.68 9.35 -14.09
N ASP A 11 7.70 8.56 -13.01
CA ASP A 11 7.13 7.20 -13.00
C ASP A 11 5.63 7.19 -12.69
N VAL A 12 5.01 8.33 -12.38
CA VAL A 12 3.61 8.38 -11.94
C VAL A 12 2.63 7.77 -12.95
N PRO A 13 2.74 8.02 -14.26
CA PRO A 13 1.88 7.32 -15.24
C PRO A 13 2.03 5.80 -15.18
N LEU A 14 3.27 5.30 -15.08
CA LEU A 14 3.55 3.87 -14.95
C LEU A 14 3.00 3.29 -13.63
N ILE A 15 3.13 4.01 -12.52
CA ILE A 15 2.56 3.57 -11.23
C ILE A 15 1.04 3.40 -11.37
N LEU A 16 0.36 4.37 -11.97
CA LEU A 16 -1.09 4.33 -12.17
C LEU A 16 -1.51 3.16 -13.06
N ASP A 17 -0.76 2.88 -14.12
CA ASP A 17 -1.02 1.74 -15.00
C ASP A 17 -0.82 0.40 -14.27
N LEU A 18 0.19 0.28 -13.42
CA LEU A 18 0.41 -0.91 -12.60
C LEU A 18 -0.69 -1.11 -11.54
N ILE A 19 -1.19 -0.03 -10.94
CA ILE A 19 -2.36 -0.06 -10.03
C ILE A 19 -3.60 -0.57 -10.78
N ARG A 20 -3.86 -0.06 -11.99
CA ARG A 20 -4.98 -0.54 -12.84
C ARG A 20 -4.82 -2.01 -13.20
N GLY A 21 -3.61 -2.45 -13.54
CA GLY A 21 -3.33 -3.85 -13.81
C GLY A 21 -3.57 -4.77 -12.62
N LEU A 22 -3.29 -4.28 -11.39
CA LEU A 22 -3.64 -5.00 -10.16
C LEU A 22 -5.15 -5.07 -9.98
N ALA A 23 -5.87 -3.96 -10.16
CA ALA A 23 -7.33 -3.90 -10.04
C ALA A 23 -8.03 -4.85 -11.04
N GLU A 24 -7.52 -4.95 -12.27
CA GLU A 24 -7.99 -5.94 -13.24
C GLU A 24 -7.77 -7.38 -12.74
N TYR A 25 -6.59 -7.67 -12.19
CA TYR A 25 -6.29 -8.97 -11.61
C TYR A 25 -7.22 -9.30 -10.43
N GLU A 26 -7.54 -8.32 -9.61
CA GLU A 26 -8.44 -8.44 -8.46
C GLU A 26 -9.94 -8.41 -8.82
N ARG A 27 -10.27 -8.33 -10.12
CA ARG A 27 -11.63 -8.32 -10.68
C ARG A 27 -12.44 -7.06 -10.35
N GLU A 28 -11.74 -5.96 -10.06
CA GLU A 28 -12.31 -4.66 -9.75
C GLU A 28 -11.79 -3.54 -10.69
N PRO A 29 -11.84 -3.72 -12.04
CA PRO A 29 -11.20 -2.82 -13.00
C PRO A 29 -11.74 -1.38 -12.93
N ASN A 30 -12.95 -1.17 -12.40
CA ASN A 30 -13.59 0.14 -12.28
C ASN A 30 -13.39 0.80 -10.90
N ALA A 31 -12.69 0.14 -9.97
CA ALA A 31 -12.49 0.65 -8.62
C ALA A 31 -11.46 1.78 -8.55
N VAL A 32 -10.54 1.86 -9.52
CA VAL A 32 -9.45 2.84 -9.51
C VAL A 32 -9.97 4.19 -9.99
N ILE A 33 -10.18 5.11 -9.04
CA ILE A 33 -10.57 6.50 -9.28
C ILE A 33 -9.41 7.47 -9.08
N ALA A 34 -8.28 6.99 -8.57
CA ALA A 34 -7.07 7.77 -8.36
C ALA A 34 -6.54 8.33 -9.69
N THR A 35 -6.00 9.54 -9.62
CA THR A 35 -5.43 10.26 -10.75
C THR A 35 -3.91 10.41 -10.58
N GLU A 36 -3.20 10.73 -11.66
CA GLU A 36 -1.79 11.10 -11.58
C GLU A 36 -1.56 12.29 -10.65
N ALA A 37 -2.47 13.28 -10.65
CA ALA A 37 -2.38 14.43 -9.76
C ALA A 37 -2.45 14.05 -8.28
N ASP A 38 -3.28 13.06 -7.92
CA ASP A 38 -3.36 12.52 -6.57
C ASP A 38 -2.06 11.84 -6.16
N LEU A 39 -1.51 10.99 -7.04
CA LEU A 39 -0.24 10.31 -6.80
C LEU A 39 0.93 11.29 -6.67
N ILE A 40 0.98 12.34 -7.50
CA ILE A 40 1.99 13.39 -7.39
C ILE A 40 1.90 14.11 -6.05
N ARG A 41 0.70 14.59 -5.70
CA ARG A 41 0.46 15.32 -4.44
C ARG A 41 0.88 14.52 -3.22
N ASP A 42 0.51 13.25 -3.19
CA ASP A 42 0.63 12.41 -1.99
C ASP A 42 1.93 11.60 -1.93
N GLY A 43 2.61 11.39 -3.04
CA GLY A 43 3.87 10.63 -3.09
C GLY A 43 5.12 11.49 -3.29
N PHE A 44 4.98 12.63 -3.94
CA PHE A 44 6.13 13.45 -4.35
C PHE A 44 6.05 14.89 -3.81
N GLY A 45 5.07 15.18 -2.98
CA GLY A 45 4.94 16.44 -2.26
C GLY A 45 5.88 16.54 -1.05
N PRO A 46 5.81 17.64 -0.30
CA PRO A 46 6.71 17.90 0.85
C PRO A 46 6.52 16.89 2.00
N ASN A 47 5.36 16.26 2.11
CA ASN A 47 5.03 15.26 3.13
C ASN A 47 4.46 14.00 2.47
N PRO A 48 5.32 13.13 1.90
CA PRO A 48 4.87 11.93 1.21
C PRO A 48 4.06 11.01 2.13
N LYS A 49 2.90 10.55 1.65
CA LYS A 49 2.03 9.61 2.35
C LYS A 49 2.38 8.16 2.06
N TYR A 50 3.06 7.93 0.95
CA TYR A 50 3.47 6.61 0.51
C TYR A 50 4.86 6.64 -0.13
N ARG A 51 5.41 5.44 -0.33
CA ARG A 51 6.61 5.17 -1.12
C ARG A 51 6.30 4.06 -2.12
N CYS A 52 6.99 4.07 -3.23
CA CYS A 52 6.84 3.06 -4.26
C CYS A 52 8.20 2.65 -4.81
N VAL A 53 8.34 1.38 -5.15
CA VAL A 53 9.49 0.85 -5.87
C VAL A 53 9.03 0.09 -7.09
N ILE A 54 9.79 0.19 -8.18
CA ILE A 54 9.56 -0.53 -9.43
C ILE A 54 10.62 -1.62 -9.58
N ALA A 55 10.17 -2.82 -9.89
CA ALA A 55 11.02 -3.89 -10.39
C ALA A 55 11.12 -3.80 -11.91
N GLU A 56 12.33 -3.88 -12.42
CA GLU A 56 12.61 -3.90 -13.86
C GLU A 56 13.31 -5.21 -14.22
N TRP A 57 12.89 -5.80 -15.33
CA TRP A 57 13.54 -6.95 -15.94
C TRP A 57 14.10 -6.55 -17.29
N ASP A 58 15.42 -6.61 -17.46
CA ASP A 58 16.13 -6.16 -18.65
C ASP A 58 15.70 -4.73 -19.08
N ASN A 59 15.71 -3.81 -18.11
CA ASN A 59 15.32 -2.40 -18.24
C ASN A 59 13.86 -2.15 -18.67
N ARG A 60 12.99 -3.14 -18.48
CA ARG A 60 11.55 -2.99 -18.71
C ARG A 60 10.80 -3.12 -17.40
N PRO A 61 9.79 -2.29 -17.14
CA PRO A 61 8.93 -2.44 -15.98
C PRO A 61 8.37 -3.86 -15.90
N ALA A 62 8.41 -4.47 -14.74
CA ALA A 62 7.98 -5.84 -14.53
C ALA A 62 7.02 -6.00 -13.36
N GLY A 63 6.95 -5.01 -12.47
CA GLY A 63 6.08 -4.99 -11.31
C GLY A 63 6.45 -3.88 -10.35
N PHE A 64 5.68 -3.74 -9.29
CA PHE A 64 5.88 -2.70 -8.29
C PHE A 64 5.50 -3.16 -6.89
N ALA A 65 5.94 -2.41 -5.90
CA ALA A 65 5.44 -2.47 -4.54
C ALA A 65 5.17 -1.06 -4.02
N PHE A 66 3.94 -0.84 -3.56
CA PHE A 66 3.46 0.42 -3.02
C PHE A 66 3.26 0.26 -1.52
N PHE A 67 3.83 1.13 -0.69
CA PHE A 67 3.85 0.94 0.75
C PHE A 67 3.94 2.26 1.52
N PHE A 68 3.54 2.20 2.79
CA PHE A 68 3.65 3.30 3.74
C PHE A 68 3.98 2.77 5.13
N TYR A 69 4.10 3.65 6.11
CA TYR A 69 4.40 3.25 7.48
C TYR A 69 3.17 3.41 8.36
N ASN A 70 2.84 2.34 9.10
CA ASN A 70 1.96 2.42 10.25
C ASN A 70 2.80 2.46 11.54
N TYR A 71 2.16 2.61 12.70
CA TYR A 71 2.84 2.60 13.98
C TYR A 71 2.17 1.63 14.95
N SER A 72 2.95 0.82 15.62
CA SER A 72 2.46 -0.07 16.67
C SER A 72 2.69 0.57 18.03
N THR A 73 1.62 1.00 18.67
CA THR A 73 1.66 1.52 20.05
C THR A 73 2.13 0.47 21.06
N TRP A 74 1.85 -0.80 20.79
CA TRP A 74 2.26 -1.89 21.67
C TRP A 74 3.75 -2.22 21.56
N ARG A 75 4.33 -2.01 20.36
CA ARG A 75 5.75 -2.26 20.10
C ARG A 75 6.61 -1.01 20.16
N GLY A 76 5.99 0.18 20.24
CA GLY A 76 6.67 1.47 20.29
C GLY A 76 7.52 1.80 19.07
N ARG A 77 7.16 1.28 17.87
CA ARG A 77 7.94 1.48 16.66
C ARG A 77 7.11 1.32 15.39
N PRO A 78 7.60 1.84 14.24
CA PRO A 78 6.89 1.72 12.97
C PRO A 78 6.81 0.28 12.49
N GLY A 79 5.83 0.03 11.63
CA GLY A 79 5.72 -1.12 10.76
C GLY A 79 5.65 -0.66 9.31
N LEU A 80 6.06 -1.49 8.38
CA LEU A 80 5.85 -1.26 6.97
C LEU A 80 4.50 -1.89 6.59
N TYR A 81 3.61 -1.08 6.01
CA TYR A 81 2.36 -1.57 5.45
C TYR A 81 2.48 -1.60 3.93
N LEU A 82 2.44 -2.79 3.37
CA LEU A 82 2.43 -3.02 1.93
C LEU A 82 0.99 -2.92 1.45
N GLU A 83 0.69 -1.85 0.70
CA GLU A 83 -0.63 -1.65 0.11
C GLU A 83 -0.80 -2.56 -1.10
N ASP A 84 0.11 -2.41 -2.08
CA ASP A 84 0.04 -3.15 -3.34
C ASP A 84 1.35 -3.89 -3.63
N LEU A 85 1.23 -5.13 -4.10
CA LEU A 85 2.31 -5.91 -4.70
C LEU A 85 1.81 -6.52 -6.00
N PHE A 86 2.33 -6.07 -7.12
CA PHE A 86 1.92 -6.59 -8.41
C PHE A 86 3.11 -6.89 -9.32
N VAL A 87 3.02 -7.99 -10.03
CA VAL A 87 3.95 -8.38 -11.09
C VAL A 87 3.14 -8.61 -12.36
N LEU A 88 3.56 -7.97 -13.44
CA LEU A 88 2.92 -8.11 -14.74
C LEU A 88 2.78 -9.61 -15.10
N PRO A 89 1.63 -10.05 -15.64
CA PRO A 89 1.36 -11.46 -15.89
C PRO A 89 2.47 -12.17 -16.67
N GLU A 90 2.98 -11.55 -17.71
CA GLU A 90 4.05 -12.07 -18.58
C GLU A 90 5.44 -12.08 -17.92
N MET A 91 5.56 -11.44 -16.75
CA MET A 91 6.79 -11.37 -15.95
C MET A 91 6.76 -12.27 -14.72
N ARG A 92 5.66 -13.00 -14.49
CA ARG A 92 5.53 -13.94 -13.37
C ARG A 92 6.49 -15.11 -13.47
N ASP A 93 6.62 -15.87 -12.41
CA ASP A 93 7.48 -17.06 -12.27
C ASP A 93 9.00 -16.81 -12.43
N LYS A 94 9.41 -15.54 -12.54
CA LYS A 94 10.81 -15.09 -12.59
C LYS A 94 11.37 -14.65 -11.22
N GLY A 95 10.63 -14.90 -10.13
CA GLY A 95 11.05 -14.53 -8.77
C GLY A 95 10.93 -13.04 -8.42
N ILE A 96 10.28 -12.22 -9.28
CA ILE A 96 10.18 -10.76 -9.11
C ILE A 96 9.42 -10.37 -7.85
N GLY A 97 8.26 -10.99 -7.58
CA GLY A 97 7.50 -10.75 -6.36
C GLY A 97 8.30 -11.03 -5.09
N LYS A 98 9.06 -12.14 -5.08
CA LYS A 98 9.97 -12.45 -3.96
C LYS A 98 11.08 -11.41 -3.83
N ALA A 99 11.61 -10.90 -4.93
CA ALA A 99 12.65 -9.87 -4.91
C ALA A 99 12.11 -8.54 -4.38
N LEU A 100 10.89 -8.13 -4.76
CA LEU A 100 10.21 -6.95 -4.22
C LEU A 100 10.01 -7.08 -2.71
N LEU A 101 9.44 -8.19 -2.22
CA LEU A 101 9.28 -8.42 -0.78
C LEU A 101 10.61 -8.43 -0.02
N ARG A 102 11.65 -9.04 -0.59
CA ARG A 102 12.99 -9.01 -0.01
C ARG A 102 13.53 -7.58 0.07
N HIS A 103 13.28 -6.77 -0.94
CA HIS A 103 13.67 -5.36 -0.94
C HIS A 103 12.97 -4.59 0.20
N LEU A 104 11.65 -4.77 0.35
CA LEU A 104 10.89 -4.18 1.47
C LEU A 104 11.35 -4.70 2.83
N ALA A 105 11.66 -5.99 2.96
CA ALA A 105 12.19 -6.56 4.19
C ALA A 105 13.52 -5.91 4.60
N ARG A 106 14.41 -5.63 3.63
CA ARG A 106 15.66 -4.89 3.89
C ARG A 106 15.38 -3.45 4.36
N ILE A 107 14.39 -2.77 3.78
CA ILE A 107 13.95 -1.46 4.25
C ILE A 107 13.44 -1.57 5.70
N ALA A 108 12.53 -2.50 5.96
CA ALA A 108 11.93 -2.68 7.27
C ALA A 108 12.97 -2.96 8.37
N VAL A 109 13.94 -3.82 8.09
CA VAL A 109 15.04 -4.11 9.02
C VAL A 109 15.93 -2.89 9.25
N ARG A 110 16.36 -2.21 8.19
CA ARG A 110 17.20 -1.01 8.26
C ARG A 110 16.54 0.12 9.05
N GLU A 111 15.22 0.28 8.91
CA GLU A 111 14.44 1.34 9.53
C GLU A 111 13.80 0.91 10.87
N ASN A 112 14.25 -0.22 11.42
CA ASN A 112 13.80 -0.77 12.71
C ASN A 112 12.28 -0.95 12.80
N CYS A 113 11.61 -1.33 11.69
CA CYS A 113 10.20 -1.68 11.71
C CYS A 113 9.97 -2.99 12.48
N TYR A 114 8.79 -3.12 13.12
CA TYR A 114 8.43 -4.36 13.80
C TYR A 114 8.13 -5.52 12.84
N GLY A 115 7.86 -5.23 11.57
CA GLY A 115 7.52 -6.19 10.53
C GLY A 115 6.93 -5.53 9.30
N ILE A 116 6.45 -6.35 8.37
CA ILE A 116 5.69 -5.96 7.18
C ILE A 116 4.29 -6.55 7.33
N ARG A 117 3.25 -5.75 7.08
CA ARG A 117 1.85 -6.16 7.11
C ARG A 117 1.19 -5.83 5.78
N TRP A 118 0.28 -6.68 5.32
CA TRP A 118 -0.52 -6.46 4.11
C TRP A 118 -1.85 -7.20 4.23
N MET A 119 -2.74 -6.95 3.28
CA MET A 119 -3.97 -7.71 3.09
C MET A 119 -3.87 -8.54 1.80
N VAL A 120 -4.61 -9.63 1.75
CA VAL A 120 -4.73 -10.49 0.58
C VAL A 120 -6.16 -10.98 0.48
N LEU A 121 -6.70 -11.00 -0.73
CA LEU A 121 -8.05 -11.49 -0.98
C LEU A 121 -8.14 -13.00 -0.68
N GLU A 122 -9.17 -13.42 0.03
CA GLU A 122 -9.35 -14.80 0.49
C GLU A 122 -9.32 -15.81 -0.66
N TRP A 123 -9.86 -15.44 -1.81
CA TRP A 123 -9.88 -16.30 -3.00
C TRP A 123 -8.52 -16.38 -3.72
N ASN A 124 -7.53 -15.53 -3.38
CA ASN A 124 -6.24 -15.49 -4.05
C ASN A 124 -5.28 -16.55 -3.48
N GLU A 125 -5.65 -17.82 -3.62
CA GLU A 125 -4.84 -18.93 -3.14
C GLU A 125 -3.39 -18.92 -3.65
N PRO A 126 -3.08 -18.56 -4.91
CA PRO A 126 -1.69 -18.48 -5.36
C PRO A 126 -0.85 -17.51 -4.54
N ALA A 127 -1.41 -16.33 -4.19
CA ALA A 127 -0.74 -15.34 -3.37
C ALA A 127 -0.61 -15.82 -1.91
N LEU A 128 -1.67 -16.41 -1.33
CA LEU A 128 -1.63 -16.98 0.02
C LEU A 128 -0.49 -18.00 0.14
N LYS A 129 -0.44 -19.00 -0.73
CA LYS A 129 0.63 -20.01 -0.76
C LYS A 129 2.03 -19.42 -1.00
N PHE A 130 2.11 -18.35 -1.77
CA PHE A 130 3.36 -17.63 -2.00
C PHE A 130 3.86 -16.96 -0.71
N TYR A 131 2.98 -16.27 0.02
CA TYR A 131 3.33 -15.58 1.27
C TYR A 131 3.66 -16.56 2.40
N GLU A 132 2.90 -17.64 2.56
CA GLU A 132 3.16 -18.70 3.54
C GLU A 132 4.55 -19.32 3.35
N ARG A 133 4.97 -19.60 2.10
CA ARG A 133 6.33 -20.09 1.82
C ARG A 133 7.44 -19.12 2.19
N LEU A 134 7.11 -17.85 2.39
CA LEU A 134 8.06 -16.82 2.85
C LEU A 134 8.02 -16.63 4.37
N GLY A 135 7.19 -17.38 5.08
CA GLY A 135 7.05 -17.33 6.54
C GLY A 135 6.03 -16.28 7.01
N ALA A 136 5.11 -15.84 6.13
CA ALA A 136 4.02 -14.98 6.55
C ALA A 136 2.91 -15.80 7.22
N GLU A 137 2.22 -15.17 8.18
CA GLU A 137 1.14 -15.77 8.96
C GLU A 137 -0.15 -14.97 8.75
N ILE A 138 -1.29 -15.67 8.70
CA ILE A 138 -2.62 -15.05 8.64
C ILE A 138 -3.00 -14.59 10.05
N LEU A 139 -3.37 -13.32 10.18
CA LEU A 139 -3.82 -12.73 11.44
C LEU A 139 -5.35 -12.87 11.59
N GLY A 140 -5.83 -14.06 11.91
CA GLY A 140 -7.26 -14.40 11.92
C GLY A 140 -8.09 -13.85 13.09
N ALA A 141 -7.47 -13.15 14.06
CA ALA A 141 -8.19 -12.62 15.22
C ALA A 141 -8.72 -11.18 15.05
N TRP A 142 -8.54 -10.57 13.89
CA TRP A 142 -8.84 -9.16 13.63
C TRP A 142 -9.75 -9.00 12.42
N GLU A 143 -10.81 -8.20 12.61
CA GLU A 143 -11.69 -7.78 11.52
C GLU A 143 -11.29 -6.40 11.02
N THR A 144 -11.37 -6.19 9.71
CA THR A 144 -11.16 -4.86 9.12
C THR A 144 -12.46 -4.09 9.13
N MET A 145 -12.48 -2.91 9.74
CA MET A 145 -13.62 -2.00 9.76
C MET A 145 -13.33 -0.79 8.90
N LEU A 146 -14.33 -0.34 8.15
CA LEU A 146 -14.25 0.83 7.27
C LEU A 146 -15.47 1.73 7.47
N ILE A 147 -15.24 3.04 7.56
CA ILE A 147 -16.28 4.05 7.50
C ILE A 147 -15.93 5.10 6.44
N THR A 148 -16.82 5.32 5.49
CA THR A 148 -16.60 6.22 4.33
C THR A 148 -17.87 6.99 3.97
N GLY A 149 -17.75 7.93 3.03
CA GLY A 149 -18.85 8.65 2.42
C GLY A 149 -19.78 9.35 3.42
N PRO A 150 -21.11 9.30 3.23
CA PRO A 150 -22.06 9.99 4.09
C PRO A 150 -22.00 9.56 5.57
N ALA A 151 -21.61 8.31 5.86
CA ALA A 151 -21.46 7.85 7.24
C ALA A 151 -20.31 8.56 7.96
N LEU A 152 -19.16 8.71 7.28
CA LEU A 152 -18.02 9.45 7.79
C LEU A 152 -18.37 10.93 8.01
N THR A 153 -19.05 11.56 7.06
CA THR A 153 -19.47 12.96 7.17
C THR A 153 -20.45 13.18 8.35
N ARG A 154 -21.43 12.28 8.52
CA ARG A 154 -22.34 12.34 9.66
C ARG A 154 -21.62 12.17 10.99
N LEU A 155 -20.68 11.25 11.07
CA LEU A 155 -19.90 11.04 12.30
C LEU A 155 -19.06 12.29 12.64
N ALA A 156 -18.45 12.92 11.65
CA ALA A 156 -17.67 14.14 11.84
C ALA A 156 -18.53 15.33 12.31
N ALA A 157 -19.78 15.41 11.82
CA ALA A 157 -20.73 16.46 12.22
C ALA A 157 -21.45 16.17 13.55
N SER A 158 -21.43 14.92 14.04
CA SER A 158 -22.08 14.54 15.29
C SER A 158 -21.17 14.84 16.48
N GLY A 159 -21.47 15.89 17.23
CA GLY A 159 -20.82 16.13 18.53
C GLY A 159 -19.92 17.34 18.65
N GLU A 160 -20.20 18.45 17.99
CA GLU A 160 -19.76 19.73 18.55
C GLU A 160 -20.57 19.98 19.83
N PRO A 161 -19.93 20.07 21.03
CA PRO A 161 -20.64 20.52 22.21
C PRO A 161 -21.19 21.93 21.91
N PRO A 162 -22.38 22.31 22.40
CA PRO A 162 -22.92 23.62 22.19
C PRO A 162 -21.87 24.65 22.61
N GLN A 163 -21.51 25.53 21.69
CA GLN A 163 -20.59 26.63 22.00
C GLN A 163 -21.28 27.45 23.09
N ASN A 164 -20.77 27.38 24.31
CA ASN A 164 -21.20 28.28 25.38
C ASN A 164 -20.81 29.68 24.96
N HIS A 165 -21.76 30.42 24.38
CA HIS A 165 -21.68 31.86 24.27
C HIS A 165 -21.65 32.41 25.70
N VAL A 166 -20.45 32.60 26.24
CA VAL A 166 -20.27 33.48 27.37
C VAL A 166 -20.47 34.89 26.87
N SER A 167 -21.67 35.41 27.05
CA SER A 167 -21.94 36.84 26.83
C SER A 167 -21.07 37.63 27.83
N PRO A 168 -20.28 38.60 27.37
CA PRO A 168 -19.55 39.49 28.24
C PRO A 168 -20.56 40.36 29.04
N LYS A 169 -20.39 40.40 30.38
CA LYS A 169 -21.06 41.35 31.25
C LYS A 169 -20.43 42.73 31.13
#